data_895bc38a64c4f3b93605d9023adb87d5
#
_entry.id   895bc38a64c4f3b93605d9023adb87d5
#
_cell.length_a   1.000
_cell.length_b   1.000
_cell.length_c   1.000
_cell.angle_alpha   90.00
_cell.angle_beta   90.00
_cell.angle_gamma   90.00
#
_symmetry.space_group_name_H-M   'P 1'
#
loop_
_entity.id
_entity.type
_entity.pdbx_description
1 polymer ?
#
loop_
_entity_poly.entity_id
_entity_poly.type
_entity_poly.pdbx_seq_one_letter_code
_entity_poly.pdbx_strand_id
1 'polypeptide(L)'
;MARARSLTEFQMAFPDEASCARFLFERRWPSDFVCPVCGKGRSAALKSRAYTYECSECGRQTSITAGTALHRTKLPLTVWFWAAHLMSTHSKGMSARQLEDQLGLTYRTAWLLTQKLRRSMVDPDRDPLEGAVQVDQAEIPFRAGDSFFDPGNAGKILIAGAVEVIDRDTNEAKPQRKGAKYLDTRSGRVRLAMIADNSAASIEAFVRANVKPGATLLTDGHASYPGLTDYRHDPRVVGKMAGHVVLPWIHRVFALMKRWELGTYHGLRRKHVDTYLNEFVFRYNRRFCRHASFETMLALAAHHEPASYWDVIGRANPRKRDVPLRRAPRRRKRRPECAKTARQAPKPRTIRLRTRGRC
;
A
#
# COMPACT_ATOMS: atom_id res chain seq x y z
N MET A 1 19.96 -12.22 -2.01
CA MET A 1 20.08 -11.78 -0.61
C MET A 1 19.14 -12.61 0.26
N ALA A 2 19.61 -13.06 1.43
CA ALA A 2 18.77 -13.76 2.40
C ALA A 2 17.67 -12.79 2.91
N ARG A 3 16.43 -13.26 2.96
CA ARG A 3 15.29 -12.45 3.44
C ARG A 3 15.38 -12.34 4.96
N ALA A 4 15.48 -11.12 5.49
CA ALA A 4 15.52 -10.86 6.93
C ALA A 4 14.19 -11.28 7.59
N ARG A 5 14.18 -12.43 8.27
CA ARG A 5 12.99 -12.99 8.93
C ARG A 5 12.91 -12.62 10.40
N SER A 6 14.04 -12.57 11.06
CA SER A 6 14.17 -12.21 12.47
C SER A 6 14.74 -10.80 12.63
N LEU A 7 14.64 -10.28 13.85
CA LEU A 7 15.26 -9.01 14.21
C LEU A 7 16.77 -9.04 14.03
N THR A 8 17.41 -10.15 14.42
CA THR A 8 18.86 -10.35 14.29
C THR A 8 19.30 -10.36 12.81
N GLU A 9 18.58 -11.12 11.96
CA GLU A 9 18.85 -11.12 10.52
C GLU A 9 18.67 -9.74 9.89
N PHE A 10 17.66 -8.98 10.33
CA PHE A 10 17.43 -7.61 9.89
C PHE A 10 18.61 -6.70 10.27
N GLN A 11 19.09 -6.75 11.52
CA GLN A 11 20.24 -5.96 11.99
C GLN A 11 21.51 -6.30 11.22
N MET A 12 21.75 -7.58 10.94
CA MET A 12 22.89 -8.04 10.15
C MET A 12 22.81 -7.58 8.68
N ALA A 13 21.60 -7.56 8.09
CA ALA A 13 21.41 -7.15 6.69
C ALA A 13 21.50 -5.63 6.51
N PHE A 14 21.08 -4.84 7.50
CA PHE A 14 20.97 -3.38 7.46
C PHE A 14 21.64 -2.71 8.66
N PRO A 15 22.96 -2.93 8.86
CA PRO A 15 23.67 -2.38 10.01
C PRO A 15 23.88 -0.87 9.91
N ASP A 16 23.89 -0.31 8.71
CA ASP A 16 24.24 1.08 8.45
C ASP A 16 23.46 1.72 7.27
N GLU A 17 23.69 3.02 7.08
CA GLU A 17 23.07 3.79 5.99
C GLU A 17 23.50 3.29 4.61
N ALA A 18 24.71 2.78 4.46
CA ALA A 18 25.24 2.34 3.18
C ALA A 18 24.53 1.05 2.70
N SER A 19 24.28 0.11 3.60
CA SER A 19 23.51 -1.11 3.31
C SER A 19 22.06 -0.80 2.95
N CYS A 20 21.41 0.14 3.67
CA CYS A 20 20.08 0.62 3.36
C CYS A 20 20.03 1.31 1.99
N ALA A 21 21.02 2.16 1.69
CA ALA A 21 21.10 2.86 0.41
C ALA A 21 21.30 1.91 -0.76
N ARG A 22 22.17 0.90 -0.62
CA ARG A 22 22.37 -0.12 -1.62
C ARG A 22 21.08 -0.87 -1.93
N PHE A 23 20.38 -1.32 -0.90
CA PHE A 23 19.10 -1.99 -1.06
C PHE A 23 18.08 -1.13 -1.82
N LEU A 24 17.92 0.17 -1.43
CA LEU A 24 17.01 1.08 -2.12
C LEU A 24 17.42 1.33 -3.58
N PHE A 25 18.71 1.41 -3.86
CA PHE A 25 19.23 1.56 -5.21
C PHE A 25 18.82 0.39 -6.09
N GLU A 26 19.07 -0.84 -5.63
CA GLU A 26 18.72 -2.08 -6.34
C GLU A 26 17.20 -2.20 -6.57
N ARG A 27 16.37 -1.77 -5.62
CA ARG A 27 14.91 -1.80 -5.77
C ARG A 27 14.40 -0.71 -6.70
N ARG A 28 15.01 0.45 -6.67
CA ARG A 28 14.62 1.58 -7.52
C ARG A 28 15.06 1.41 -8.96
N TRP A 29 16.24 0.87 -9.15
CA TRP A 29 16.88 0.70 -10.45
C TRP A 29 17.42 -0.72 -10.61
N PRO A 30 16.56 -1.70 -10.89
CA PRO A 30 16.96 -3.12 -10.90
C PRO A 30 17.99 -3.48 -11.97
N SER A 31 18.08 -2.70 -13.06
CA SER A 31 19.00 -2.94 -14.17
C SER A 31 20.14 -1.94 -14.26
N ASP A 32 20.22 -0.97 -13.36
CA ASP A 32 21.13 0.15 -13.22
C ASP A 32 20.38 1.49 -13.21
N PHE A 33 21.06 2.57 -12.83
CA PHE A 33 20.51 3.92 -12.73
C PHE A 33 19.77 4.33 -14.01
N VAL A 34 18.56 4.89 -13.84
CA VAL A 34 17.79 5.52 -14.92
C VAL A 34 17.50 6.97 -14.55
N CYS A 35 17.96 7.89 -15.39
CA CYS A 35 17.75 9.32 -15.16
C CYS A 35 16.26 9.67 -15.29
N PRO A 36 15.63 10.30 -14.28
CA PRO A 36 14.21 10.63 -14.33
C PRO A 36 13.88 11.76 -15.35
N VAL A 37 14.89 12.42 -15.93
CA VAL A 37 14.70 13.53 -16.88
C VAL A 37 14.92 13.08 -18.33
N CYS A 38 15.99 12.36 -18.61
CA CYS A 38 16.35 11.96 -19.99
C CYS A 38 16.24 10.46 -20.26
N GLY A 39 15.92 9.63 -19.25
CA GLY A 39 15.77 8.18 -19.38
C GLY A 39 17.09 7.41 -19.65
N LYS A 40 18.24 8.07 -19.63
CA LYS A 40 19.55 7.43 -19.89
C LYS A 40 20.10 6.76 -18.64
N GLY A 41 20.90 5.68 -18.83
CA GLY A 41 21.41 4.83 -17.75
C GLY A 41 22.80 5.19 -17.24
N ARG A 42 23.55 6.10 -17.89
CA ARG A 42 24.92 6.44 -17.47
C ARG A 42 24.90 7.46 -16.33
N SER A 43 25.54 7.12 -15.22
CA SER A 43 25.66 8.03 -14.06
C SER A 43 26.98 7.87 -13.33
N ALA A 44 27.35 8.90 -12.58
CA ALA A 44 28.44 8.87 -11.62
C ALA A 44 27.92 9.20 -10.22
N ALA A 45 28.38 8.46 -9.20
CA ALA A 45 28.08 8.79 -7.82
C ALA A 45 28.82 10.08 -7.41
N LEU A 46 28.13 11.03 -6.79
CA LEU A 46 28.75 12.28 -6.33
C LEU A 46 29.52 12.07 -5.03
N LYS A 47 30.80 12.45 -5.01
CA LYS A 47 31.64 12.41 -3.82
C LYS A 47 31.20 13.40 -2.74
N SER A 48 30.63 14.54 -3.15
CA SER A 48 30.20 15.63 -2.24
C SER A 48 28.82 15.41 -1.60
N ARG A 49 28.03 14.47 -2.12
CA ARG A 49 26.67 14.19 -1.61
C ARG A 49 26.43 12.69 -1.64
N ALA A 50 26.38 12.09 -0.45
CA ALA A 50 26.11 10.67 -0.30
C ALA A 50 24.79 10.26 -1.03
N TYR A 51 24.80 9.10 -1.65
CA TYR A 51 23.65 8.47 -2.32
C TYR A 51 22.98 9.35 -3.38
N THR A 52 23.79 10.22 -4.04
CA THR A 52 23.33 11.09 -5.13
C THR A 52 24.12 10.77 -6.39
N TYR A 53 23.42 10.62 -7.49
CA TYR A 53 23.95 10.23 -8.79
C TYR A 53 23.76 11.36 -9.80
N GLU A 54 24.79 11.66 -10.56
CA GLU A 54 24.73 12.63 -11.65
C GLU A 54 24.65 11.91 -12.97
N CYS A 55 23.64 12.26 -13.77
CA CYS A 55 23.50 11.71 -15.12
C CYS A 55 24.59 12.25 -16.04
N SER A 56 25.35 11.38 -16.69
CA SER A 56 26.43 11.77 -17.60
C SER A 56 25.95 12.50 -18.86
N GLU A 57 24.68 12.30 -19.27
CA GLU A 57 24.11 12.87 -20.47
C GLU A 57 23.52 14.26 -20.27
N CYS A 58 22.77 14.48 -19.18
CA CYS A 58 22.06 15.75 -18.95
C CYS A 58 22.51 16.51 -17.71
N GLY A 59 23.47 16.00 -16.92
CA GLY A 59 23.95 16.64 -15.71
C GLY A 59 22.95 16.68 -14.55
N ARG A 60 21.82 15.97 -14.67
CA ARG A 60 20.80 15.93 -13.61
C ARG A 60 21.31 15.15 -12.41
N GLN A 61 21.33 15.77 -11.25
CA GLN A 61 21.64 15.14 -9.99
C GLN A 61 20.36 14.57 -9.35
N THR A 62 20.37 13.29 -9.03
CA THR A 62 19.23 12.56 -8.47
C THR A 62 19.69 11.79 -7.24
N SER A 63 19.13 12.11 -6.06
CA SER A 63 19.38 11.31 -4.87
C SER A 63 18.51 10.04 -4.90
N ILE A 64 18.95 9.00 -4.20
CA ILE A 64 18.25 7.73 -4.10
C ILE A 64 16.82 7.86 -3.57
N THR A 65 16.52 8.90 -2.80
CA THR A 65 15.20 9.18 -2.23
C THR A 65 14.37 10.17 -3.06
N ALA A 66 14.97 10.83 -4.05
CA ALA A 66 14.28 11.85 -4.83
C ALA A 66 13.14 11.26 -5.68
N GLY A 67 11.92 11.80 -5.58
CA GLY A 67 10.77 11.30 -6.32
C GLY A 67 10.14 10.03 -5.77
N THR A 68 10.47 9.62 -4.54
CA THR A 68 9.94 8.44 -3.87
C THR A 68 9.12 8.82 -2.64
N ALA A 69 8.52 7.87 -1.93
CA ALA A 69 7.87 8.13 -0.64
C ALA A 69 8.84 8.76 0.39
N LEU A 70 10.16 8.50 0.26
CA LEU A 70 11.22 9.03 1.09
C LEU A 70 11.69 10.44 0.65
N HIS A 71 11.07 11.04 -0.35
CA HIS A 71 11.47 12.33 -0.89
C HIS A 71 11.65 13.41 0.18
N ARG A 72 12.79 14.13 0.12
CA ARG A 72 13.16 15.19 1.08
C ARG A 72 13.13 14.73 2.54
N THR A 73 13.35 13.45 2.81
CA THR A 73 13.52 12.99 4.19
C THR A 73 14.73 13.63 4.85
N LYS A 74 14.58 13.99 6.13
CA LYS A 74 15.68 14.35 7.01
C LYS A 74 16.05 13.21 7.96
N LEU A 75 15.24 12.16 7.96
CA LEU A 75 15.50 10.96 8.75
C LEU A 75 16.56 10.11 8.07
N PRO A 76 17.45 9.47 8.82
CA PRO A 76 18.33 8.43 8.32
C PRO A 76 17.53 7.31 7.63
N LEU A 77 18.13 6.67 6.62
CA LEU A 77 17.51 5.54 5.95
C LEU A 77 17.30 4.37 6.92
N THR A 78 18.23 4.17 7.84
CA THR A 78 18.13 3.17 8.90
C THR A 78 16.83 3.30 9.69
N VAL A 79 16.39 4.51 10.01
CA VAL A 79 15.10 4.77 10.69
C VAL A 79 13.91 4.36 9.82
N TRP A 80 13.96 4.62 8.52
CA TRP A 80 12.93 4.17 7.58
C TRP A 80 12.85 2.65 7.50
N PHE A 81 14.00 1.99 7.48
CA PHE A 81 14.11 0.55 7.42
C PHE A 81 13.57 -0.10 8.71
N TRP A 82 13.94 0.45 9.88
CA TRP A 82 13.38 0.01 11.15
C TRP A 82 11.86 0.18 11.19
N ALA A 83 11.34 1.33 10.79
CA ALA A 83 9.90 1.55 10.74
C ALA A 83 9.19 0.55 9.80
N ALA A 84 9.75 0.32 8.62
CA ALA A 84 9.21 -0.65 7.67
C ALA A 84 9.26 -2.08 8.22
N HIS A 85 10.36 -2.47 8.87
CA HIS A 85 10.51 -3.78 9.50
C HIS A 85 9.46 -3.98 10.62
N LEU A 86 9.38 -3.05 11.55
CA LEU A 86 8.44 -3.10 12.67
C LEU A 86 6.98 -3.12 12.17
N MET A 87 6.61 -2.28 11.22
CA MET A 87 5.26 -2.27 10.65
C MET A 87 4.90 -3.54 9.90
N SER A 88 5.84 -4.20 9.24
CA SER A 88 5.58 -5.39 8.43
C SER A 88 5.61 -6.68 9.22
N THR A 89 6.39 -6.78 10.28
CA THR A 89 6.61 -8.00 11.05
C THR A 89 5.70 -8.16 12.26
N HIS A 90 5.31 -7.07 12.92
CA HIS A 90 4.41 -7.14 14.07
C HIS A 90 3.02 -7.67 13.67
N SER A 91 2.52 -8.65 14.39
CA SER A 91 1.25 -9.32 14.06
C SER A 91 0.02 -8.39 14.04
N LYS A 92 0.00 -7.41 14.93
CA LYS A 92 -1.09 -6.42 15.06
C LYS A 92 -0.81 -5.08 14.38
N GLY A 93 0.32 -4.94 13.64
CA GLY A 93 0.75 -3.63 13.14
C GLY A 93 1.46 -2.81 14.20
N MET A 94 1.70 -1.53 13.88
CA MET A 94 2.43 -0.61 14.73
C MET A 94 1.72 0.74 14.76
N SER A 95 1.37 1.23 15.95
CA SER A 95 0.85 2.58 16.10
C SER A 95 1.99 3.61 16.01
N ALA A 96 1.65 4.87 15.71
CA ALA A 96 2.66 5.94 15.68
C ALA A 96 3.27 6.19 17.07
N ARG A 97 2.50 5.96 18.16
CA ARG A 97 3.00 6.10 19.52
C ARG A 97 4.04 5.01 19.84
N GLN A 98 3.76 3.76 19.49
CA GLN A 98 4.73 2.67 19.66
C GLN A 98 6.01 2.91 18.84
N LEU A 99 5.87 3.47 17.63
CA LEU A 99 7.03 3.76 16.79
C LEU A 99 7.86 4.94 17.34
N GLU A 100 7.20 5.95 17.91
CA GLU A 100 7.84 7.06 18.64
C GLU A 100 8.73 6.50 19.77
N ASP A 101 8.16 5.65 20.62
CA ASP A 101 8.86 5.07 21.76
C ASP A 101 10.02 4.16 21.32
N GLN A 102 9.83 3.33 20.30
CA GLN A 102 10.84 2.36 19.87
C GLN A 102 11.99 2.97 19.08
N LEU A 103 11.75 4.06 18.35
CA LEU A 103 12.75 4.70 17.49
C LEU A 103 13.25 6.04 18.04
N GLY A 104 12.81 6.47 19.21
CA GLY A 104 13.20 7.74 19.81
C GLY A 104 12.80 8.95 18.95
N LEU A 105 11.68 8.88 18.25
CA LEU A 105 11.17 9.94 17.38
C LEU A 105 10.17 10.81 18.14
N THR A 106 9.90 12.01 17.61
CA THR A 106 8.71 12.74 18.05
C THR A 106 7.46 12.11 17.44
N TYR A 107 6.32 12.17 18.15
CA TYR A 107 5.04 11.64 17.66
C TYR A 107 4.70 12.13 16.24
N ARG A 108 4.88 13.41 15.96
CA ARG A 108 4.61 14.00 14.65
C ARG A 108 5.47 13.36 13.55
N THR A 109 6.73 13.09 13.82
CA THR A 109 7.66 12.45 12.89
C THR A 109 7.28 10.99 12.69
N ALA A 110 7.04 10.23 13.76
CA ALA A 110 6.61 8.84 13.71
C ALA A 110 5.28 8.69 12.97
N TRP A 111 4.32 9.59 13.24
CA TRP A 111 3.03 9.59 12.55
C TRP A 111 3.18 9.86 11.04
N LEU A 112 3.95 10.88 10.65
CA LEU A 112 4.18 11.18 9.22
C LEU A 112 4.89 10.02 8.51
N LEU A 113 5.89 9.42 9.15
CA LEU A 113 6.62 8.27 8.65
C LEU A 113 5.68 7.09 8.39
N THR A 114 4.84 6.73 9.36
CA THR A 114 3.86 5.65 9.20
C THR A 114 2.84 5.95 8.11
N GLN A 115 2.35 7.19 8.00
CA GLN A 115 1.41 7.58 6.95
C GLN A 115 2.02 7.49 5.54
N LYS A 116 3.27 7.89 5.37
CA LYS A 116 3.98 7.74 4.09
C LYS A 116 4.15 6.27 3.71
N LEU A 117 4.54 5.42 4.65
CA LEU A 117 4.66 3.98 4.42
C LEU A 117 3.29 3.35 4.08
N ARG A 118 2.21 3.70 4.81
CA ARG A 118 0.85 3.21 4.50
C ARG A 118 0.39 3.59 3.11
N ARG A 119 0.64 4.81 2.68
CA ARG A 119 0.30 5.27 1.32
C ARG A 119 1.01 4.46 0.25
N SER A 120 2.24 4.06 0.48
CA SER A 120 3.02 3.24 -0.46
C SER A 120 2.69 1.75 -0.44
N MET A 121 1.85 1.26 0.48
CA MET A 121 1.48 -0.15 0.56
C MET A 121 0.51 -0.61 -0.54
N VAL A 122 0.10 0.26 -1.41
CA VAL A 122 -0.74 -0.05 -2.57
C VAL A 122 0.11 0.00 -3.83
N ASP A 123 0.16 -1.12 -4.54
CA ASP A 123 0.69 -1.15 -5.88
C ASP A 123 -0.37 -0.58 -6.85
N PRO A 124 -0.10 0.51 -7.56
CA PRO A 124 -1.06 1.08 -8.51
C PRO A 124 -1.37 0.12 -9.67
N ASP A 125 -0.40 -0.72 -10.04
CA ASP A 125 -0.51 -1.70 -11.14
C ASP A 125 -0.93 -3.10 -10.65
N ARG A 126 -1.51 -3.18 -9.45
CA ARG A 126 -1.95 -4.47 -8.87
C ARG A 126 -3.03 -5.12 -9.72
N ASP A 127 -2.91 -6.42 -9.95
CA ASP A 127 -3.91 -7.19 -10.65
C ASP A 127 -5.29 -7.11 -9.95
N PRO A 128 -6.40 -6.96 -10.70
CA PRO A 128 -7.74 -7.02 -10.14
C PRO A 128 -8.02 -8.41 -9.55
N LEU A 129 -9.05 -8.52 -8.70
CA LEU A 129 -9.53 -9.79 -8.17
C LEU A 129 -10.21 -10.58 -9.30
N GLU A 130 -10.10 -11.91 -9.27
CA GLU A 130 -10.67 -12.77 -10.31
C GLU A 130 -11.31 -14.04 -9.73
N GLY A 131 -11.98 -14.81 -10.59
CA GLY A 131 -12.69 -16.02 -10.17
C GLY A 131 -13.96 -15.73 -9.40
N ALA A 132 -14.20 -16.43 -8.30
CA ALA A 132 -15.32 -16.17 -7.39
C ALA A 132 -14.91 -15.12 -6.36
N VAL A 133 -15.70 -14.06 -6.20
CA VAL A 133 -15.41 -12.93 -5.33
C VAL A 133 -16.62 -12.62 -4.46
N GLN A 134 -16.46 -12.70 -3.13
CA GLN A 134 -17.48 -12.22 -2.20
C GLN A 134 -17.36 -10.69 -2.07
N VAL A 135 -18.48 -10.01 -2.24
CA VAL A 135 -18.58 -8.55 -2.12
C VAL A 135 -19.65 -8.19 -1.10
N ASP A 136 -19.33 -7.29 -0.18
CA ASP A 136 -20.25 -6.82 0.86
C ASP A 136 -19.76 -5.49 1.42
N GLN A 137 -20.57 -4.84 2.26
CA GLN A 137 -20.27 -3.59 2.94
C GLN A 137 -20.32 -3.76 4.46
N ALA A 138 -19.52 -2.95 5.15
CA ALA A 138 -19.55 -2.89 6.61
C ALA A 138 -19.37 -1.47 7.11
N GLU A 139 -20.06 -1.15 8.16
CA GLU A 139 -19.85 0.09 8.90
C GLU A 139 -18.76 -0.09 9.95
N ILE A 140 -17.85 0.89 10.04
CA ILE A 140 -16.90 1.02 11.13
C ILE A 140 -17.11 2.36 11.85
N PRO A 141 -16.94 2.40 13.18
CA PRO A 141 -16.97 3.66 13.91
C PRO A 141 -15.75 4.51 13.57
N PHE A 142 -15.89 5.82 13.59
CA PHE A 142 -14.76 6.74 13.48
C PHE A 142 -14.80 7.83 14.54
N ARG A 143 -13.64 8.40 14.84
CA ARG A 143 -13.54 9.56 15.72
C ARG A 143 -13.77 10.84 14.91
N ALA A 144 -14.81 11.60 15.27
CA ALA A 144 -15.18 12.86 14.60
C ALA A 144 -14.31 14.04 15.05
N GLY A 145 -13.89 14.11 16.29
CA GLY A 145 -13.15 15.22 16.88
C GLY A 145 -11.83 14.86 17.56
N ASP A 146 -11.12 15.85 18.07
CA ASP A 146 -9.91 15.69 18.88
C ASP A 146 -10.23 15.39 20.36
N SER A 147 -11.50 15.50 20.76
CA SER A 147 -11.95 15.26 22.14
C SER A 147 -12.14 13.77 22.40
N PHE A 148 -11.40 13.29 23.38
CA PHE A 148 -11.56 11.93 23.94
C PHE A 148 -12.94 11.79 24.66
N PHE A 149 -13.62 12.90 24.94
CA PHE A 149 -14.81 13.00 25.79
C PHE A 149 -16.10 13.31 25.04
N ASP A 150 -16.12 13.25 23.69
CA ASP A 150 -17.34 13.45 22.93
C ASP A 150 -17.86 12.13 22.33
N PRO A 151 -18.55 11.29 23.11
CA PRO A 151 -19.14 10.04 22.63
C PRO A 151 -20.32 10.25 21.68
N GLY A 152 -20.90 11.46 21.64
CA GLY A 152 -22.09 11.79 20.84
C GLY A 152 -21.81 12.00 19.34
N ASN A 153 -20.54 12.17 18.94
CA ASN A 153 -20.14 12.46 17.56
C ASN A 153 -19.38 11.30 16.89
N ALA A 154 -19.52 10.08 17.38
CA ALA A 154 -19.01 8.88 16.74
C ALA A 154 -19.87 8.57 15.50
N GLY A 155 -19.51 9.14 14.35
CA GLY A 155 -20.11 8.78 13.07
C GLY A 155 -19.69 7.40 12.62
N LYS A 156 -20.35 6.87 11.60
CA LYS A 156 -20.02 5.60 10.95
C LYS A 156 -19.45 5.87 9.57
N ILE A 157 -18.45 5.10 9.20
CA ILE A 157 -17.87 5.08 7.87
C ILE A 157 -18.26 3.78 7.20
N LEU A 158 -18.71 3.88 5.96
CA LEU A 158 -19.05 2.74 5.14
C LEU A 158 -17.81 2.27 4.38
N ILE A 159 -17.51 1.00 4.51
CA ILE A 159 -16.41 0.31 3.84
C ILE A 159 -16.98 -0.75 2.92
N ALA A 160 -16.69 -0.65 1.62
CA ALA A 160 -16.89 -1.76 0.69
C ALA A 160 -15.70 -2.71 0.75
N GLY A 161 -15.99 -4.00 0.66
CA GLY A 161 -15.00 -5.04 0.65
C GLY A 161 -15.25 -6.08 -0.41
N ALA A 162 -14.16 -6.59 -1.00
CA ALA A 162 -14.18 -7.71 -1.93
C ALA A 162 -13.08 -8.70 -1.56
N VAL A 163 -13.40 -10.00 -1.55
CA VAL A 163 -12.44 -11.06 -1.23
C VAL A 163 -12.58 -12.23 -2.20
N GLU A 164 -11.47 -12.66 -2.76
CA GLU A 164 -11.43 -13.86 -3.59
C GLU A 164 -11.75 -15.10 -2.76
N VAL A 165 -12.53 -15.99 -3.34
CA VAL A 165 -12.83 -17.33 -2.82
C VAL A 165 -12.06 -18.33 -3.65
N ILE A 166 -11.16 -19.06 -3.03
CA ILE A 166 -10.30 -20.05 -3.67
C ILE A 166 -10.69 -21.42 -3.14
N ASP A 167 -10.95 -22.35 -4.04
CA ASP A 167 -11.18 -23.74 -3.67
C ASP A 167 -9.91 -24.34 -3.06
N ARG A 168 -10.05 -25.17 -2.06
CA ARG A 168 -8.93 -25.90 -1.48
C ARG A 168 -8.63 -27.10 -2.35
N ASP A 169 -7.35 -27.34 -2.56
CA ASP A 169 -6.92 -28.61 -3.14
C ASP A 169 -7.39 -29.77 -2.25
N THR A 170 -7.95 -30.78 -2.85
CA THR A 170 -8.42 -32.00 -2.16
C THR A 170 -7.30 -32.70 -1.38
N ASN A 171 -6.05 -32.42 -1.73
CA ASN A 171 -4.84 -32.94 -1.09
C ASN A 171 -4.33 -32.08 0.10
N GLU A 172 -4.91 -30.90 0.36
CA GLU A 172 -4.55 -30.12 1.54
C GLU A 172 -5.01 -30.85 2.80
N ALA A 173 -4.09 -31.12 3.73
CA ALA A 173 -4.41 -31.74 5.01
C ALA A 173 -5.46 -30.91 5.77
N LYS A 174 -6.54 -31.57 6.21
CA LYS A 174 -7.58 -30.91 7.01
C LYS A 174 -6.96 -30.42 8.32
N PRO A 175 -7.26 -29.17 8.76
CA PRO A 175 -6.73 -28.68 10.03
C PRO A 175 -7.20 -29.57 11.18
N GLN A 176 -6.25 -30.10 11.97
CA GLN A 176 -6.51 -31.01 13.10
C GLN A 176 -7.14 -30.33 14.34
N ARG A 177 -7.56 -29.10 14.23
CA ARG A 177 -8.07 -28.32 15.36
C ARG A 177 -9.48 -28.81 15.70
N LYS A 178 -9.67 -29.44 16.86
CA LYS A 178 -11.00 -29.84 17.37
C LYS A 178 -11.96 -28.64 17.35
N GLY A 179 -13.14 -28.82 16.74
CA GLY A 179 -14.20 -27.79 16.65
C GLY A 179 -14.03 -26.75 15.54
N ALA A 180 -12.97 -26.80 14.73
CA ALA A 180 -12.87 -25.93 13.57
C ALA A 180 -13.79 -26.45 12.45
N LYS A 181 -14.77 -25.62 12.05
CA LYS A 181 -15.59 -25.91 10.88
C LYS A 181 -14.69 -25.84 9.63
N TYR A 182 -14.48 -26.98 9.00
CA TYR A 182 -13.73 -27.06 7.74
C TYR A 182 -14.61 -26.50 6.63
N LEU A 183 -14.07 -25.54 5.89
CA LEU A 183 -14.69 -25.03 4.66
C LEU A 183 -13.87 -25.51 3.48
N ASP A 184 -14.55 -25.99 2.43
CA ASP A 184 -13.91 -26.47 1.19
C ASP A 184 -13.23 -25.34 0.39
N THR A 185 -13.37 -24.11 0.86
CA THR A 185 -12.78 -22.92 0.28
C THR A 185 -11.87 -22.19 1.27
N ARG A 186 -11.05 -21.30 0.75
CA ARG A 186 -10.23 -20.34 1.53
C ARG A 186 -10.33 -18.93 0.95
N SER A 187 -10.08 -17.93 1.78
CA SER A 187 -9.98 -16.54 1.30
C SER A 187 -8.66 -16.31 0.57
N GLY A 188 -8.74 -15.74 -0.61
CA GLY A 188 -7.62 -15.24 -1.40
C GLY A 188 -7.24 -13.80 -1.06
N ARG A 189 -7.03 -13.00 -2.11
CA ARG A 189 -6.73 -11.56 -2.02
C ARG A 189 -7.96 -10.78 -1.58
N VAL A 190 -7.73 -9.65 -0.90
CA VAL A 190 -8.79 -8.74 -0.46
C VAL A 190 -8.57 -7.34 -1.02
N ARG A 191 -9.67 -6.63 -1.23
CA ARG A 191 -9.72 -5.19 -1.50
C ARG A 191 -10.71 -4.54 -0.53
N LEU A 192 -10.35 -3.41 0.02
CA LEU A 192 -11.20 -2.59 0.88
C LEU A 192 -11.07 -1.14 0.44
N ALA A 193 -12.16 -0.41 0.45
CA ALA A 193 -12.16 1.03 0.23
C ALA A 193 -13.30 1.69 0.99
N MET A 194 -13.12 2.93 1.39
CA MET A 194 -14.21 3.76 1.89
C MET A 194 -15.13 4.13 0.72
N ILE A 195 -16.44 3.99 0.91
CA ILE A 195 -17.44 4.42 -0.06
C ILE A 195 -18.32 5.52 0.57
N ALA A 196 -18.92 6.35 -0.29
CA ALA A 196 -19.73 7.47 0.15
C ALA A 196 -21.04 7.01 0.81
N ASP A 197 -21.69 6.04 0.17
CA ASP A 197 -22.99 5.50 0.54
C ASP A 197 -23.20 4.07 -0.02
N ASN A 198 -24.35 3.47 0.29
CA ASN A 198 -24.76 2.15 -0.21
C ASN A 198 -25.48 2.22 -1.59
N SER A 199 -25.33 3.30 -2.35
CA SER A 199 -25.94 3.39 -3.67
C SER A 199 -25.29 2.39 -4.65
N ALA A 200 -26.07 2.00 -5.67
CA ALA A 200 -25.55 1.17 -6.75
C ALA A 200 -24.31 1.80 -7.40
N ALA A 201 -24.31 3.12 -7.61
CA ALA A 201 -23.17 3.82 -8.22
C ALA A 201 -21.88 3.69 -7.40
N SER A 202 -21.95 3.84 -6.07
CA SER A 202 -20.79 3.71 -5.18
C SER A 202 -20.23 2.27 -5.17
N ILE A 203 -21.13 1.28 -5.15
CA ILE A 203 -20.75 -0.14 -5.14
C ILE A 203 -20.21 -0.58 -6.51
N GLU A 204 -20.85 -0.19 -7.60
CA GLU A 204 -20.38 -0.47 -8.95
C GLU A 204 -19.01 0.14 -9.21
N ALA A 205 -18.78 1.37 -8.82
CA ALA A 205 -17.48 2.02 -8.94
C ALA A 205 -16.39 1.25 -8.19
N PHE A 206 -16.69 0.78 -6.96
CA PHE A 206 -15.76 -0.05 -6.18
C PHE A 206 -15.47 -1.40 -6.87
N VAL A 207 -16.51 -2.10 -7.34
CA VAL A 207 -16.36 -3.40 -8.00
C VAL A 207 -15.56 -3.27 -9.29
N ARG A 208 -15.91 -2.34 -10.17
CA ARG A 208 -15.20 -2.10 -11.44
C ARG A 208 -13.72 -1.72 -11.24
N ALA A 209 -13.40 -1.00 -10.17
CA ALA A 209 -12.02 -0.62 -9.85
C ALA A 209 -11.17 -1.77 -9.30
N ASN A 210 -11.78 -2.83 -8.76
CA ASN A 210 -11.06 -3.84 -7.99
C ASN A 210 -11.26 -5.28 -8.47
N VAL A 211 -12.29 -5.57 -9.26
CA VAL A 211 -12.64 -6.92 -9.73
C VAL A 211 -12.58 -6.97 -11.24
N LYS A 212 -12.01 -8.03 -11.77
CA LYS A 212 -11.87 -8.27 -13.20
C LYS A 212 -13.25 -8.56 -13.83
N PRO A 213 -13.61 -7.94 -14.96
CA PRO A 213 -14.79 -8.30 -15.71
C PRO A 213 -14.84 -9.80 -16.00
N GLY A 214 -16.03 -10.41 -15.95
CA GLY A 214 -16.24 -11.85 -16.11
C GLY A 214 -16.10 -12.68 -14.82
N ALA A 215 -15.67 -12.07 -13.69
CA ALA A 215 -15.66 -12.73 -12.39
C ALA A 215 -17.07 -13.03 -11.89
N THR A 216 -17.22 -14.01 -11.01
CA THR A 216 -18.48 -14.34 -10.34
C THR A 216 -18.59 -13.59 -9.03
N LEU A 217 -19.57 -12.69 -8.91
CA LEU A 217 -19.82 -11.91 -7.70
C LEU A 217 -20.81 -12.65 -6.79
N LEU A 218 -20.35 -13.02 -5.60
CA LEU A 218 -21.15 -13.59 -4.53
C LEU A 218 -21.55 -12.47 -3.57
N THR A 219 -22.83 -12.13 -3.51
CA THR A 219 -23.35 -11.01 -2.71
C THR A 219 -24.50 -11.47 -1.82
N ASP A 220 -24.94 -10.60 -0.91
CA ASP A 220 -26.11 -10.84 -0.06
C ASP A 220 -27.46 -10.64 -0.76
N GLY A 221 -27.44 -10.33 -2.07
CA GLY A 221 -28.66 -10.10 -2.86
C GLY A 221 -29.25 -8.69 -2.69
N HIS A 222 -28.48 -7.72 -2.14
CA HIS A 222 -28.94 -6.34 -2.06
C HIS A 222 -29.20 -5.73 -3.45
N ALA A 223 -30.17 -4.82 -3.55
CA ALA A 223 -30.62 -4.20 -4.80
C ALA A 223 -29.55 -3.36 -5.55
N SER A 224 -28.38 -3.14 -4.98
CA SER A 224 -27.32 -2.29 -5.53
C SER A 224 -26.42 -2.99 -6.57
N TYR A 225 -26.62 -4.28 -6.86
CA TYR A 225 -25.76 -5.06 -7.77
C TYR A 225 -26.26 -5.25 -9.21
N PRO A 226 -27.55 -5.04 -9.56
CA PRO A 226 -28.08 -5.39 -10.89
C PRO A 226 -27.41 -4.65 -12.07
N GLY A 227 -26.78 -3.49 -11.87
CA GLY A 227 -26.06 -2.75 -12.90
C GLY A 227 -24.73 -3.34 -13.34
N LEU A 228 -24.25 -4.40 -12.70
CA LEU A 228 -22.96 -5.04 -12.97
C LEU A 228 -23.07 -6.14 -14.04
N THR A 229 -23.55 -5.78 -15.23
CA THR A 229 -23.80 -6.72 -16.36
C THR A 229 -22.56 -7.41 -16.89
N ASP A 230 -21.35 -6.83 -16.66
CA ASP A 230 -20.07 -7.41 -17.07
C ASP A 230 -19.58 -8.54 -16.14
N TYR A 231 -20.36 -8.86 -15.10
CA TYR A 231 -20.04 -9.86 -14.09
C TYR A 231 -21.12 -10.94 -14.01
N ARG A 232 -20.72 -12.12 -13.58
CA ARG A 232 -21.69 -13.18 -13.24
C ARG A 232 -22.17 -12.93 -11.82
N HIS A 233 -23.41 -12.49 -11.64
CA HIS A 233 -23.98 -12.23 -10.33
C HIS A 233 -24.63 -13.50 -9.75
N ASP A 234 -24.14 -13.98 -8.61
CA ASP A 234 -24.69 -15.09 -7.81
C ASP A 234 -25.18 -14.53 -6.45
N PRO A 235 -26.42 -14.02 -6.38
CA PRO A 235 -26.96 -13.46 -5.15
C PRO A 235 -27.28 -14.59 -4.17
N ARG A 236 -26.66 -14.53 -3.00
CA ARG A 236 -26.89 -15.48 -1.91
C ARG A 236 -27.79 -14.86 -0.86
N VAL A 237 -29.09 -14.93 -1.09
CA VAL A 237 -30.09 -14.34 -0.20
C VAL A 237 -29.98 -14.95 1.19
N VAL A 238 -29.76 -14.08 2.17
CA VAL A 238 -29.50 -14.48 3.56
C VAL A 238 -30.75 -15.14 4.19
N GLY A 239 -31.95 -14.70 3.83
CA GLY A 239 -33.21 -15.19 4.41
C GLY A 239 -33.18 -15.13 5.93
N LYS A 240 -33.42 -16.27 6.58
CA LYS A 240 -33.30 -16.43 8.05
C LYS A 240 -31.86 -16.79 8.50
N MET A 241 -30.92 -17.01 7.59
CA MET A 241 -29.53 -17.33 7.92
C MET A 241 -28.73 -16.07 8.18
N ALA A 242 -27.81 -16.14 9.14
CA ALA A 242 -26.93 -15.01 9.39
C ALA A 242 -25.92 -14.81 8.24
N GLY A 243 -25.65 -13.55 7.85
CA GLY A 243 -24.80 -13.20 6.71
C GLY A 243 -23.43 -13.88 6.72
N HIS A 244 -22.82 -14.10 7.91
CA HIS A 244 -21.53 -14.78 8.04
C HIS A 244 -21.56 -16.28 7.64
N VAL A 245 -22.73 -16.87 7.50
CA VAL A 245 -22.89 -18.25 7.00
C VAL A 245 -22.89 -18.25 5.47
N VAL A 246 -23.46 -17.22 4.88
CA VAL A 246 -23.66 -17.09 3.44
C VAL A 246 -22.42 -16.54 2.74
N LEU A 247 -21.80 -15.50 3.33
CA LEU A 247 -20.60 -14.86 2.85
C LEU A 247 -19.46 -14.93 3.90
N PRO A 248 -18.97 -16.12 4.24
CA PRO A 248 -18.12 -16.32 5.41
C PRO A 248 -16.77 -15.59 5.33
N TRP A 249 -16.23 -15.42 4.14
CA TRP A 249 -14.88 -14.86 3.99
C TRP A 249 -14.87 -13.35 4.14
N ILE A 250 -15.82 -12.64 3.52
CA ILE A 250 -15.86 -11.17 3.65
C ILE A 250 -16.23 -10.75 5.07
N HIS A 251 -17.17 -11.44 5.73
CA HIS A 251 -17.51 -11.19 7.13
C HIS A 251 -16.33 -11.45 8.06
N ARG A 252 -15.52 -12.49 7.79
CA ARG A 252 -14.28 -12.74 8.53
C ARG A 252 -13.26 -11.62 8.33
N VAL A 253 -13.13 -11.11 7.11
CA VAL A 253 -12.25 -9.96 6.80
C VAL A 253 -12.69 -8.74 7.61
N PHE A 254 -13.98 -8.40 7.58
CA PHE A 254 -14.51 -7.26 8.36
C PHE A 254 -14.32 -7.45 9.87
N ALA A 255 -14.55 -8.64 10.40
CA ALA A 255 -14.32 -8.92 11.81
C ALA A 255 -12.86 -8.79 12.22
N LEU A 256 -11.93 -9.21 11.37
CA LEU A 256 -10.49 -9.05 11.58
C LEU A 256 -10.07 -7.58 11.51
N MET A 257 -10.60 -6.84 10.54
CA MET A 257 -10.34 -5.42 10.36
C MET A 257 -10.81 -4.60 11.58
N LYS A 258 -12.04 -4.82 12.04
CA LYS A 258 -12.59 -4.13 13.22
C LYS A 258 -11.78 -4.41 14.48
N ARG A 259 -11.37 -5.66 14.71
CA ARG A 259 -10.50 -6.02 15.85
C ARG A 259 -9.11 -5.38 15.74
N TRP A 260 -8.54 -5.34 14.54
CA TRP A 260 -7.24 -4.73 14.29
C TRP A 260 -7.27 -3.22 14.52
N GLU A 261 -8.30 -2.56 14.02
CA GLU A 261 -8.51 -1.13 14.18
C GLU A 261 -8.65 -0.75 15.66
N LEU A 262 -9.56 -1.39 16.38
CA LEU A 262 -9.77 -1.12 17.80
C LEU A 262 -8.56 -1.50 18.65
N GLY A 263 -7.94 -2.65 18.39
CA GLY A 263 -6.84 -3.17 19.21
C GLY A 263 -5.49 -2.46 19.01
N THR A 264 -5.33 -1.70 17.92
CA THR A 264 -4.05 -1.04 17.60
C THR A 264 -4.16 0.48 17.59
N TYR A 265 -5.29 1.01 17.12
CA TYR A 265 -5.46 2.45 16.87
C TYR A 265 -6.55 3.09 17.72
N HIS A 266 -7.38 2.31 18.38
CA HIS A 266 -8.47 2.80 19.23
C HIS A 266 -9.44 3.78 18.51
N GLY A 267 -9.69 3.53 17.24
CA GLY A 267 -10.51 4.35 16.36
C GLY A 267 -9.69 5.14 15.34
N LEU A 268 -10.24 5.29 14.14
CA LEU A 268 -9.61 5.99 13.02
C LEU A 268 -10.28 7.32 12.77
N ARG A 269 -9.53 8.29 12.25
CA ARG A 269 -10.12 9.55 11.74
C ARG A 269 -10.54 9.35 10.28
N ARG A 270 -11.76 9.76 9.93
CA ARG A 270 -12.34 9.59 8.59
C ARG A 270 -11.38 9.93 7.45
N LYS A 271 -10.67 11.06 7.54
CA LYS A 271 -9.73 11.51 6.49
C LYS A 271 -8.52 10.61 6.25
N HIS A 272 -8.25 9.68 7.14
CA HIS A 272 -7.08 8.78 7.05
C HIS A 272 -7.45 7.31 6.89
N VAL A 273 -8.74 6.98 6.87
CA VAL A 273 -9.22 5.60 6.83
C VAL A 273 -8.60 4.84 5.67
N ASP A 274 -8.57 5.40 4.46
CA ASP A 274 -8.01 4.72 3.29
C ASP A 274 -6.55 4.30 3.50
N THR A 275 -5.73 5.12 4.16
CA THR A 275 -4.33 4.75 4.41
C THR A 275 -4.20 3.59 5.39
N TYR A 276 -5.10 3.48 6.37
CA TYR A 276 -5.16 2.35 7.29
C TYR A 276 -5.72 1.10 6.58
N LEU A 277 -6.73 1.24 5.73
CA LEU A 277 -7.21 0.14 4.90
C LEU A 277 -6.10 -0.41 3.99
N ASN A 278 -5.26 0.46 3.43
CA ASN A 278 -4.09 0.06 2.65
C ASN A 278 -3.15 -0.84 3.46
N GLU A 279 -2.84 -0.47 4.71
CA GLU A 279 -2.02 -1.30 5.60
C GLU A 279 -2.70 -2.63 5.88
N PHE A 280 -3.99 -2.63 6.23
CA PHE A 280 -4.72 -3.87 6.51
C PHE A 280 -4.72 -4.81 5.30
N VAL A 281 -5.08 -4.30 4.12
CA VAL A 281 -5.10 -5.05 2.85
C VAL A 281 -3.71 -5.59 2.51
N PHE A 282 -2.67 -4.76 2.64
CA PHE A 282 -1.28 -5.16 2.41
C PHE A 282 -0.88 -6.34 3.28
N ARG A 283 -1.17 -6.28 4.57
CA ARG A 283 -0.85 -7.30 5.56
C ARG A 283 -1.68 -8.57 5.36
N TYR A 284 -2.98 -8.41 5.11
CA TYR A 284 -3.88 -9.54 4.88
C TYR A 284 -3.47 -10.35 3.66
N ASN A 285 -3.18 -9.68 2.56
CA ASN A 285 -2.78 -10.34 1.31
C ASN A 285 -1.41 -11.03 1.40
N ARG A 286 -0.59 -10.69 2.40
CA ARG A 286 0.73 -11.30 2.67
C ARG A 286 0.78 -12.16 3.93
N ARG A 287 -0.38 -12.52 4.50
CA ARG A 287 -0.46 -13.26 5.77
C ARG A 287 0.25 -14.61 5.76
N PHE A 288 0.40 -15.21 4.59
CA PHE A 288 1.13 -16.47 4.41
C PHE A 288 2.61 -16.25 4.02
N CYS A 289 3.00 -15.05 3.59
CA CYS A 289 4.34 -14.71 3.15
C CYS A 289 4.87 -13.45 3.86
N ARG A 290 4.71 -13.38 5.19
CA ARG A 290 5.07 -12.21 6.00
C ARG A 290 6.53 -11.79 5.84
N HIS A 291 7.43 -12.75 5.65
CA HIS A 291 8.85 -12.51 5.43
C HIS A 291 9.16 -11.65 4.17
N ALA A 292 8.26 -11.66 3.19
CA ALA A 292 8.40 -10.83 1.99
C ALA A 292 7.82 -9.42 2.17
N SER A 293 7.08 -9.17 3.25
CA SER A 293 6.34 -7.90 3.43
C SER A 293 7.26 -6.71 3.58
N PHE A 294 8.37 -6.85 4.32
CA PHE A 294 9.35 -5.79 4.51
C PHE A 294 9.98 -5.32 3.18
N GLU A 295 10.51 -6.26 2.41
CA GLU A 295 11.13 -5.93 1.12
C GLU A 295 10.12 -5.35 0.13
N THR A 296 8.92 -5.92 0.09
CA THR A 296 7.84 -5.42 -0.77
C THR A 296 7.43 -4.00 -0.39
N MET A 297 7.31 -3.70 0.91
CA MET A 297 6.96 -2.36 1.39
C MET A 297 7.99 -1.32 0.95
N LEU A 298 9.28 -1.61 1.11
CA LEU A 298 10.35 -0.69 0.70
C LEU A 298 10.46 -0.57 -0.82
N ALA A 299 10.26 -1.66 -1.57
CA ALA A 299 10.23 -1.64 -3.03
C ALA A 299 9.09 -0.73 -3.53
N LEU A 300 7.88 -0.88 -2.99
CA LEU A 300 6.76 0.00 -3.31
C LEU A 300 7.06 1.45 -2.90
N ALA A 301 7.65 1.69 -1.74
CA ALA A 301 8.01 3.04 -1.28
C ALA A 301 9.07 3.70 -2.17
N ALA A 302 9.97 2.92 -2.80
CA ALA A 302 10.98 3.43 -3.73
C ALA A 302 10.39 3.89 -5.08
N HIS A 303 9.18 3.44 -5.42
CA HIS A 303 8.48 3.81 -6.65
C HIS A 303 7.24 4.70 -6.42
N HIS A 304 6.79 4.83 -5.16
CA HIS A 304 5.61 5.63 -4.84
C HIS A 304 5.93 7.13 -4.91
N GLU A 305 5.00 7.90 -5.45
CA GLU A 305 5.10 9.36 -5.54
C GLU A 305 5.29 10.03 -4.17
N PRO A 306 6.05 11.14 -4.13
CA PRO A 306 6.30 11.85 -2.89
C PRO A 306 5.04 12.50 -2.32
N ALA A 307 4.86 12.40 -1.02
CA ALA A 307 3.83 13.12 -0.28
C ALA A 307 4.45 13.98 0.82
N SER A 308 4.08 15.26 0.88
CA SER A 308 4.41 16.14 1.99
C SER A 308 3.46 15.93 3.18
N TYR A 309 3.80 16.52 4.34
CA TYR A 309 2.88 16.54 5.48
C TYR A 309 1.50 17.14 5.10
N TRP A 310 1.51 18.21 4.30
CA TRP A 310 0.29 18.90 3.88
C TRP A 310 -0.59 18.04 2.99
N ASP A 311 0.03 17.27 2.08
CA ASP A 311 -0.68 16.31 1.24
C ASP A 311 -1.32 15.20 2.08
N VAL A 312 -0.61 14.74 3.12
CA VAL A 312 -1.13 13.70 4.03
C VAL A 312 -2.30 14.20 4.85
N ILE A 313 -2.28 15.47 5.30
CA ILE A 313 -3.40 16.04 6.08
C ILE A 313 -4.49 16.66 5.20
N GLY A 314 -4.38 16.60 3.86
CA GLY A 314 -5.37 17.16 2.94
C GLY A 314 -5.54 18.67 3.05
N ARG A 315 -4.45 19.41 3.29
CA ARG A 315 -4.45 20.88 3.40
C ARG A 315 -3.46 21.49 2.43
N ALA A 316 -3.78 22.67 1.90
CA ALA A 316 -2.84 23.45 1.12
C ALA A 316 -1.57 23.77 1.94
N ASN A 317 -0.41 23.65 1.30
CA ASN A 317 0.86 23.99 1.94
C ASN A 317 1.02 25.53 2.01
N PRO A 318 0.95 26.17 3.19
CA PRO A 318 1.05 27.63 3.30
C PRO A 318 2.43 28.16 2.91
N ARG A 319 3.42 27.29 2.77
CA ARG A 319 4.78 27.65 2.35
C ARG A 319 5.02 27.35 0.86
N LYS A 320 4.08 26.76 0.16
CA LYS A 320 4.14 26.58 -1.28
C LYS A 320 3.83 27.96 -1.90
N ARG A 321 4.85 28.82 -1.99
CA ARG A 321 4.77 29.99 -2.84
C ARG A 321 4.54 29.48 -4.27
N ASP A 322 3.62 30.07 -5.00
CA ASP A 322 3.55 29.93 -6.44
C ASP A 322 4.82 30.57 -6.99
N VAL A 323 5.90 29.80 -6.98
CA VAL A 323 7.12 30.19 -7.67
C VAL A 323 6.80 29.93 -9.13
N PRO A 324 6.64 30.97 -9.96
CA PRO A 324 6.51 30.79 -11.39
C PRO A 324 7.69 29.93 -11.81
N LEU A 325 7.42 28.89 -12.60
CA LEU A 325 8.42 27.95 -13.11
C LEU A 325 9.66 28.76 -13.49
N ARG A 326 10.74 28.65 -12.73
CA ARG A 326 11.99 29.33 -13.04
C ARG A 326 12.26 29.01 -14.48
N ARG A 327 12.28 30.07 -15.33
CA ARG A 327 12.70 29.96 -16.72
C ARG A 327 13.90 29.02 -16.76
N ALA A 328 13.81 28.02 -17.61
CA ALA A 328 14.89 27.07 -17.84
C ALA A 328 16.22 27.81 -17.86
N PRO A 329 17.27 27.32 -17.20
CA PRO A 329 18.57 27.97 -17.20
C PRO A 329 18.92 28.23 -18.67
N ARG A 330 19.28 29.50 -18.97
CA ARG A 330 19.72 29.90 -20.31
C ARG A 330 20.72 28.87 -20.80
N ARG A 331 20.34 28.13 -21.85
CA ARG A 331 21.21 27.22 -22.57
C ARG A 331 22.57 27.86 -22.77
N ARG A 332 23.59 27.37 -22.11
CA ARG A 332 24.95 27.47 -22.64
C ARG A 332 24.87 26.81 -24.01
N LYS A 333 25.15 27.59 -25.03
CA LYS A 333 25.22 27.12 -26.43
C LYS A 333 26.18 25.92 -26.50
N ARG A 334 25.67 24.71 -26.43
CA ARG A 334 26.34 23.51 -26.89
C ARG A 334 25.58 23.01 -28.12
N ARG A 335 26.34 22.68 -29.12
CA ARG A 335 26.04 22.29 -30.49
C ARG A 335 24.69 21.56 -30.72
N PRO A 336 24.04 21.80 -31.86
CA PRO A 336 22.73 21.27 -32.20
C PRO A 336 22.88 19.87 -32.85
N GLU A 337 23.14 18.82 -32.06
CA GLU A 337 23.15 17.46 -32.60
C GLU A 337 22.30 16.44 -31.80
N CYS A 338 21.58 16.87 -30.81
CA CYS A 338 20.71 15.95 -30.05
C CYS A 338 19.21 16.27 -30.15
N ALA A 339 18.78 16.90 -31.25
CA ALA A 339 17.37 17.29 -31.45
C ALA A 339 16.61 16.40 -32.46
N LYS A 340 17.11 15.23 -32.80
CA LYS A 340 16.36 14.26 -33.61
C LYS A 340 16.38 12.91 -32.92
N THR A 341 15.44 12.67 -32.05
CA THR A 341 14.72 11.46 -31.71
C THR A 341 14.15 11.57 -30.28
N ALA A 342 13.15 12.44 -30.10
CA ALA A 342 12.20 12.26 -29.03
C ALA A 342 11.33 11.04 -29.36
N ARG A 343 11.88 9.84 -29.27
CA ARG A 343 11.10 8.61 -29.14
C ARG A 343 10.53 8.63 -27.72
N GLN A 344 9.22 8.47 -27.62
CA GLN A 344 8.47 8.32 -26.40
C GLN A 344 9.26 7.47 -25.39
N ALA A 345 9.44 7.99 -24.19
CA ALA A 345 10.03 7.23 -23.09
C ALA A 345 9.28 5.90 -22.97
N PRO A 346 9.97 4.77 -22.92
CA PRO A 346 9.30 3.50 -22.66
C PRO A 346 8.61 3.63 -21.29
N LYS A 347 7.31 3.32 -21.25
CA LYS A 347 6.56 3.18 -20.00
C LYS A 347 7.39 2.35 -19.06
N PRO A 348 7.49 2.69 -17.76
CA PRO A 348 8.22 1.89 -16.80
C PRO A 348 7.71 0.45 -16.88
N ARG A 349 8.60 -0.48 -17.17
CA ARG A 349 8.26 -1.90 -17.18
C ARG A 349 7.75 -2.26 -15.79
N THR A 350 6.51 -2.67 -15.74
CA THR A 350 5.86 -3.23 -14.55
C THR A 350 6.76 -4.30 -13.96
N ILE A 351 7.30 -4.08 -12.79
CA ILE A 351 8.00 -5.11 -12.03
C ILE A 351 6.92 -6.08 -11.58
N ARG A 352 6.61 -7.07 -12.41
CA ARG A 352 5.84 -8.23 -11.96
C ARG A 352 6.72 -8.91 -10.91
N LEU A 353 6.47 -8.62 -9.67
CA LEU A 353 6.91 -9.46 -8.56
C LEU A 353 6.25 -10.82 -8.76
N ARG A 354 6.92 -11.69 -9.52
CA ARG A 354 6.53 -13.10 -9.60
C ARG A 354 6.62 -13.63 -8.18
N THR A 355 5.51 -13.58 -7.49
CA THR A 355 5.28 -14.45 -6.34
C THR A 355 5.18 -15.86 -6.92
N ARG A 356 6.31 -16.54 -7.05
CA ARG A 356 6.26 -18.00 -7.19
C ARG A 356 5.50 -18.48 -5.96
N GLY A 357 4.26 -18.87 -6.20
CA GLY A 357 3.43 -19.51 -5.21
C GLY A 357 4.16 -20.77 -4.75
N ARG A 358 4.10 -20.96 -3.52
CA ARG A 358 4.26 -22.09 -2.62
C ARG A 358 5.05 -21.65 -1.40
N CYS A 359 4.36 -21.23 -0.43
CA CYS A 359 4.59 -21.57 0.97
C CYS A 359 3.32 -22.24 1.46
#